data_89bdd1b440645fdeb474985f5950b6fc
#
_entry.id   89bdd1b440645fdeb474985f5950b6fc
#
_cell.length_a   1.000
_cell.length_b   1.000
_cell.length_c   1.000
_cell.angle_alpha   90.00
_cell.angle_beta   90.00
_cell.angle_gamma   90.00
#
_symmetry.space_group_name_H-M   'P 1'
#
loop_
_entity.id
_entity.type
_entity.pdbx_description
1 polymer ?
#
loop_
_entity_poly.entity_id
_entity_poly.type
_entity_poly.pdbx_seq_one_letter_code
_entity_poly.pdbx_strand_id
1 'polypeptide(L)'
;MLYTIPDYYKEFSCIAADCEDTCCAGWQIVIDEKSKRRYAKAATGLNNIEKNLARELRRCVNRRQGVFRQDTEKRCAFLNQDNLCRLYQMAGPDSLCRTCKMYPRHIEEFEGVREITLSLSCPEAARIILGKKNPVHFLSYEKPGEEDYGDFDLFFYSQLVDARESILKMLQDRSLSIHHRMALALAISHDMQAHVDRREMFSCEDIPKKYESETARKYTKERLEAFEKDETGRFEFAQKTFQYLYRLELLKENWLYVLMDADKLLYGGLASVYEDSVKSDAEQKGNAIQKGNTAQKGGEEQSEEDIDQLRYFVNLQEFELWKQEHMSDWDIMLEQMLVYFVFTYFCGAVYDGRIQAKMQVCVYSVYIIEEILRARWLENEKTLSMEEVVELTYRYSREVEHSDQNPERLEHFMEKNPWIRVKK
;
A
#
# COMPACT_ATOMS: atom_id res chain seq x y z
N MET A 1 17.30 -21.30 8.79
CA MET A 1 16.44 -20.25 8.20
C MET A 1 16.59 -18.96 9.00
N LEU A 2 16.91 -17.86 8.34
CA LEU A 2 17.01 -16.54 8.93
C LEU A 2 15.64 -15.87 8.97
N TYR A 3 15.29 -15.29 10.12
CA TYR A 3 14.06 -14.50 10.31
C TYR A 3 14.43 -13.07 10.60
N THR A 4 13.80 -12.10 9.93
CA THR A 4 13.99 -10.68 10.19
C THR A 4 12.64 -10.03 10.50
N ILE A 5 12.56 -9.25 11.57
CA ILE A 5 11.37 -8.54 12.02
C ILE A 5 11.71 -7.09 12.39
N PRO A 6 10.82 -6.11 12.21
CA PRO A 6 10.99 -4.79 12.78
C PRO A 6 10.86 -4.83 14.30
N ASP A 7 11.51 -3.90 14.99
CA ASP A 7 11.56 -3.82 16.45
C ASP A 7 10.17 -3.66 17.10
N TYR A 8 9.23 -3.00 16.43
CA TYR A 8 7.84 -2.84 16.89
C TYR A 8 6.97 -4.10 16.72
N TYR A 9 7.47 -5.14 16.06
CA TYR A 9 6.67 -6.34 15.76
C TYR A 9 6.02 -6.99 16.99
N LYS A 10 6.70 -6.94 18.13
CA LYS A 10 6.22 -7.56 19.38
C LYS A 10 5.21 -6.70 20.14
N GLU A 11 5.03 -5.45 19.76
CA GLU A 11 4.07 -4.53 20.37
C GLU A 11 2.63 -4.85 19.98
N PHE A 12 2.45 -5.56 18.86
CA PHE A 12 1.13 -5.90 18.35
C PHE A 12 0.38 -6.88 19.24
N SER A 13 -0.82 -6.47 19.65
CA SER A 13 -1.85 -7.32 20.25
C SER A 13 -3.20 -7.02 19.59
N CYS A 14 -3.91 -8.05 19.15
CA CYS A 14 -5.23 -7.86 18.54
C CYS A 14 -6.24 -7.32 19.55
N ILE A 15 -6.89 -6.19 19.23
CA ILE A 15 -7.90 -5.53 20.07
C ILE A 15 -9.31 -6.14 19.93
N ALA A 16 -9.46 -7.19 19.12
CA ALA A 16 -10.67 -8.02 19.00
C ALA A 16 -11.95 -7.21 18.73
N ALA A 17 -12.88 -7.16 19.70
CA ALA A 17 -14.17 -6.49 19.57
C ALA A 17 -14.06 -4.96 19.45
N ASP A 18 -12.99 -4.39 20.01
CA ASP A 18 -12.75 -2.93 19.98
C ASP A 18 -12.19 -2.45 18.64
N CYS A 19 -11.97 -3.38 17.67
CA CYS A 19 -11.47 -3.05 16.35
C CYS A 19 -12.56 -2.40 15.51
N GLU A 20 -12.32 -1.19 15.06
CA GLU A 20 -13.23 -0.39 14.23
C GLU A 20 -13.46 -0.99 12.84
N ASP A 21 -12.50 -1.75 12.31
CA ASP A 21 -12.63 -2.43 11.02
C ASP A 21 -12.03 -3.83 11.06
N THR A 22 -12.88 -4.79 11.39
CA THR A 22 -12.47 -6.18 11.59
C THR A 22 -11.87 -6.83 10.36
N CYS A 23 -10.75 -7.56 10.53
CA CYS A 23 -10.15 -8.40 9.48
C CYS A 23 -11.01 -9.59 9.06
N CYS A 24 -12.13 -9.84 9.72
CA CYS A 24 -13.09 -10.87 9.36
C CYS A 24 -14.15 -10.39 8.33
N ALA A 25 -13.95 -9.21 7.71
CA ALA A 25 -14.83 -8.65 6.69
C ALA A 25 -14.03 -8.02 5.54
N GLY A 26 -14.65 -7.95 4.37
CA GLY A 26 -14.13 -7.25 3.19
C GLY A 26 -13.27 -8.08 2.24
N TRP A 27 -12.72 -9.22 2.66
CA TRP A 27 -11.89 -10.09 1.82
C TRP A 27 -12.14 -11.57 2.11
N GLN A 28 -11.80 -12.43 1.14
CA GLN A 28 -12.07 -13.86 1.23
C GLN A 28 -10.97 -14.58 2.02
N ILE A 29 -11.33 -15.22 3.14
CA ILE A 29 -10.39 -15.93 3.99
C ILE A 29 -10.17 -17.34 3.46
N VAL A 30 -8.99 -17.60 2.90
CA VAL A 30 -8.55 -18.91 2.42
C VAL A 30 -8.11 -19.79 3.58
N ILE A 31 -8.52 -21.06 3.54
CA ILE A 31 -8.21 -22.05 4.56
C ILE A 31 -7.08 -22.95 4.06
N ASP A 32 -5.96 -23.00 4.77
CA ASP A 32 -4.84 -23.86 4.46
C ASP A 32 -5.18 -25.36 4.55
N GLU A 33 -4.45 -26.22 3.84
CA GLU A 33 -4.72 -27.65 3.73
C GLU A 33 -4.70 -28.38 5.09
N LYS A 34 -3.81 -28.00 5.99
CA LYS A 34 -3.75 -28.58 7.35
C LYS A 34 -5.02 -28.24 8.13
N SER A 35 -5.49 -27.01 8.03
CA SER A 35 -6.74 -26.56 8.66
C SER A 35 -7.97 -27.17 8.00
N LYS A 36 -8.00 -27.35 6.66
CA LYS A 36 -9.09 -28.07 5.97
C LYS A 36 -9.23 -29.50 6.50
N ARG A 37 -8.13 -30.23 6.63
CA ARG A 37 -8.12 -31.61 7.19
C ARG A 37 -8.60 -31.60 8.63
N ARG A 38 -8.15 -30.66 9.47
CA ARG A 38 -8.57 -30.52 10.86
C ARG A 38 -10.07 -30.23 10.97
N TYR A 39 -10.60 -29.32 10.16
CA TYR A 39 -12.03 -28.96 10.14
C TYR A 39 -12.89 -30.13 9.61
N ALA A 40 -12.42 -30.87 8.62
CA ALA A 40 -13.12 -32.06 8.14
C ALA A 40 -13.26 -33.11 9.25
N LYS A 41 -12.19 -33.36 10.02
CA LYS A 41 -12.20 -34.30 11.17
C LYS A 41 -13.11 -33.77 12.29
N ALA A 42 -13.00 -32.50 12.68
CA ALA A 42 -13.83 -31.88 13.71
C ALA A 42 -15.32 -31.88 13.34
N ALA A 43 -15.65 -31.79 12.05
CA ALA A 43 -17.02 -31.82 11.56
C ALA A 43 -17.73 -33.17 11.73
N THR A 44 -17.04 -34.22 12.16
CA THR A 44 -17.65 -35.53 12.48
C THR A 44 -18.31 -35.56 13.87
N GLY A 45 -17.81 -34.80 14.83
CA GLY A 45 -18.34 -34.52 16.17
C GLY A 45 -18.84 -35.73 17.00
N LEU A 46 -18.16 -36.06 18.08
CA LEU A 46 -18.50 -37.23 18.90
C LEU A 46 -19.26 -36.88 20.20
N ASN A 47 -19.00 -35.71 20.78
CA ASN A 47 -19.67 -35.20 22.00
C ASN A 47 -20.49 -33.91 21.71
N ASN A 48 -21.20 -33.36 22.70
CA ASN A 48 -22.11 -32.21 22.51
C ASN A 48 -21.39 -30.92 22.09
N ILE A 49 -20.19 -30.65 22.62
CA ILE A 49 -19.37 -29.49 22.23
C ILE A 49 -18.87 -29.68 20.82
N GLU A 50 -18.38 -30.86 20.49
CA GLU A 50 -17.94 -31.23 19.15
C GLU A 50 -19.09 -31.20 18.14
N LYS A 51 -20.34 -31.56 18.53
CA LYS A 51 -21.52 -31.47 17.67
C LYS A 51 -21.87 -30.00 17.31
N ASN A 52 -21.73 -29.08 18.25
CA ASN A 52 -21.96 -27.65 17.97
C ASN A 52 -20.87 -27.12 17.06
N LEU A 53 -19.61 -27.35 17.35
CA LEU A 53 -18.50 -26.97 16.48
C LEU A 53 -18.64 -27.62 15.09
N ALA A 54 -19.00 -28.89 15.02
CA ALA A 54 -19.22 -29.60 13.77
C ALA A 54 -20.34 -29.00 12.92
N ARG A 55 -21.43 -28.52 13.57
CA ARG A 55 -22.53 -27.83 12.90
C ARG A 55 -22.06 -26.52 12.31
N GLU A 56 -21.36 -25.71 13.11
CA GLU A 56 -20.84 -24.41 12.67
C GLU A 56 -19.80 -24.56 11.55
N LEU A 57 -18.88 -25.53 11.65
CA LEU A 57 -17.92 -25.78 10.57
C LEU A 57 -18.60 -26.20 9.26
N ARG A 58 -19.66 -27.03 9.32
CA ARG A 58 -20.43 -27.38 8.11
C ARG A 58 -21.16 -26.19 7.52
N ARG A 59 -21.65 -25.28 8.36
CA ARG A 59 -22.36 -24.07 7.93
C ARG A 59 -21.42 -23.02 7.37
N CYS A 60 -20.27 -22.78 8.02
CA CYS A 60 -19.41 -21.63 7.76
C CYS A 60 -18.25 -21.93 6.80
N VAL A 61 -17.93 -23.20 6.52
CA VAL A 61 -16.84 -23.56 5.61
C VAL A 61 -17.39 -23.96 4.24
N ASN A 62 -16.90 -23.31 3.20
CA ASN A 62 -17.08 -23.78 1.82
C ASN A 62 -15.95 -24.74 1.47
N ARG A 63 -16.20 -26.05 1.65
CA ARG A 63 -15.21 -27.10 1.44
C ARG A 63 -14.73 -27.22 -0.01
N ARG A 64 -15.60 -26.88 -0.98
CA ARG A 64 -15.26 -26.96 -2.41
C ARG A 64 -14.24 -25.90 -2.80
N GLN A 65 -14.43 -24.68 -2.32
CA GLN A 65 -13.53 -23.56 -2.59
C GLN A 65 -12.39 -23.45 -1.58
N GLY A 66 -12.49 -24.11 -0.42
CA GLY A 66 -11.47 -24.04 0.61
C GLY A 66 -11.42 -22.70 1.37
N VAL A 67 -12.57 -22.05 1.55
CA VAL A 67 -12.67 -20.72 2.17
C VAL A 67 -13.76 -20.70 3.25
N PHE A 68 -13.71 -19.70 4.12
CA PHE A 68 -14.87 -19.41 4.96
C PHE A 68 -15.97 -18.75 4.13
N ARG A 69 -17.23 -19.13 4.40
CA ARG A 69 -18.39 -18.47 3.78
C ARG A 69 -18.50 -17.03 4.29
N GLN A 70 -19.05 -16.18 3.47
CA GLN A 70 -19.33 -14.79 3.79
C GLN A 70 -20.81 -14.49 3.55
N ASP A 71 -21.35 -13.48 4.23
CA ASP A 71 -22.65 -12.89 3.94
C ASP A 71 -22.57 -11.88 2.78
N THR A 72 -23.67 -11.17 2.54
CA THR A 72 -23.79 -10.14 1.49
C THR A 72 -22.90 -8.93 1.73
N GLU A 73 -22.49 -8.68 2.98
CA GLU A 73 -21.57 -7.60 3.37
C GLU A 73 -20.11 -8.09 3.41
N LYS A 74 -19.83 -9.23 2.80
CA LYS A 74 -18.50 -9.87 2.82
C LYS A 74 -17.97 -10.17 4.23
N ARG A 75 -18.84 -10.32 5.25
CA ARG A 75 -18.48 -10.68 6.62
C ARG A 75 -18.33 -12.20 6.75
N CYS A 76 -17.29 -12.64 7.43
CA CYS A 76 -17.05 -14.05 7.70
C CYS A 76 -18.23 -14.67 8.47
N ALA A 77 -18.72 -15.84 8.04
CA ALA A 77 -19.82 -16.54 8.68
C ALA A 77 -19.56 -16.95 10.15
N PHE A 78 -18.31 -16.91 10.62
CA PHE A 78 -17.98 -17.10 12.04
C PHE A 78 -18.02 -15.81 12.87
N LEU A 79 -18.10 -14.64 12.24
CA LEU A 79 -18.20 -13.35 12.95
C LEU A 79 -19.59 -13.24 13.60
N ASN A 80 -19.67 -12.92 14.89
CA ASN A 80 -20.92 -12.66 15.59
C ASN A 80 -21.29 -11.16 15.57
N GLN A 81 -22.38 -10.79 16.22
CA GLN A 81 -22.84 -9.41 16.30
C GLN A 81 -21.92 -8.49 17.10
N ASP A 82 -21.14 -9.06 18.02
CA ASP A 82 -20.16 -8.33 18.84
C ASP A 82 -18.79 -8.24 18.17
N ASN A 83 -18.68 -8.50 16.86
CA ASN A 83 -17.43 -8.57 16.09
C ASN A 83 -16.42 -9.59 16.61
N LEU A 84 -16.86 -10.63 17.31
CA LEU A 84 -16.02 -11.72 17.81
C LEU A 84 -16.16 -12.99 16.99
N CYS A 85 -15.05 -13.70 16.83
CA CYS A 85 -15.01 -14.97 16.10
C CYS A 85 -15.59 -16.12 16.92
N ARG A 86 -16.75 -16.68 16.52
CA ARG A 86 -17.36 -17.84 17.20
C ARG A 86 -16.48 -19.09 17.16
N LEU A 87 -15.69 -19.28 16.09
CA LEU A 87 -14.76 -20.40 16.03
C LEU A 87 -13.71 -20.30 17.14
N TYR A 88 -13.15 -19.08 17.35
CA TYR A 88 -12.22 -18.80 18.44
C TYR A 88 -12.87 -19.01 19.81
N GLN A 89 -14.09 -18.49 20.02
CA GLN A 89 -14.83 -18.64 21.26
C GLN A 89 -15.15 -20.08 21.63
N MET A 90 -15.49 -20.92 20.62
CA MET A 90 -15.86 -22.31 20.84
C MET A 90 -14.68 -23.25 21.03
N ALA A 91 -13.55 -22.99 20.38
CA ALA A 91 -12.46 -23.96 20.26
C ALA A 91 -11.05 -23.36 20.45
N GLY A 92 -10.97 -22.07 20.85
CA GLY A 92 -9.71 -21.39 21.18
C GLY A 92 -8.85 -21.05 19.98
N PRO A 93 -7.65 -20.45 20.22
CA PRO A 93 -6.77 -19.94 19.18
C PRO A 93 -6.26 -21.02 18.23
N ASP A 94 -6.12 -22.26 18.71
CA ASP A 94 -5.65 -23.37 17.88
C ASP A 94 -6.67 -23.83 16.83
N SER A 95 -7.92 -23.41 16.98
CA SER A 95 -8.95 -23.67 15.98
C SER A 95 -8.81 -22.83 14.71
N LEU A 96 -8.18 -21.68 14.78
CA LEU A 96 -8.03 -20.78 13.65
C LEU A 96 -7.17 -21.37 12.52
N CYS A 97 -7.49 -21.07 11.25
CA CYS A 97 -6.64 -21.40 10.12
C CYS A 97 -5.37 -20.53 10.10
N ARG A 98 -4.39 -20.89 9.23
CA ARG A 98 -3.12 -20.14 9.13
C ARG A 98 -3.36 -18.66 8.85
N THR A 99 -4.19 -18.32 7.89
CA THR A 99 -4.53 -16.93 7.55
C THR A 99 -5.02 -16.14 8.77
N CYS A 100 -6.01 -16.67 9.49
CA CYS A 100 -6.56 -16.01 10.68
C CYS A 100 -5.55 -15.90 11.84
N LYS A 101 -4.62 -16.87 11.98
CA LYS A 101 -3.57 -16.84 13.02
C LYS A 101 -2.47 -15.84 12.69
N MET A 102 -2.15 -15.70 11.41
CA MET A 102 -1.00 -14.91 10.98
C MET A 102 -1.35 -13.44 10.82
N TYR A 103 -2.53 -13.11 10.31
CA TYR A 103 -2.92 -11.70 10.14
C TYR A 103 -2.85 -10.91 11.45
N PRO A 104 -2.28 -9.70 11.47
CA PRO A 104 -1.79 -8.90 10.34
C PRO A 104 -0.30 -9.13 9.99
N ARG A 105 0.26 -10.26 10.32
CA ARG A 105 1.67 -10.57 9.99
C ARG A 105 1.78 -10.89 8.51
N HIS A 106 2.48 -10.02 7.80
CA HIS A 106 2.88 -10.22 6.42
C HIS A 106 4.23 -10.93 6.38
N ILE A 107 4.38 -11.95 5.56
CA ILE A 107 5.60 -12.76 5.48
C ILE A 107 6.05 -12.79 4.03
N GLU A 108 7.23 -12.23 3.79
CA GLU A 108 7.97 -12.43 2.55
C GLU A 108 8.92 -13.63 2.72
N GLU A 109 8.87 -14.54 1.78
CA GLU A 109 9.66 -15.77 1.80
C GLU A 109 10.70 -15.73 0.68
N PHE A 110 12.00 -15.70 1.05
CA PHE A 110 13.14 -15.69 0.14
C PHE A 110 14.02 -16.91 0.46
N GLU A 111 13.61 -18.09 -0.02
CA GLU A 111 14.28 -19.36 0.25
C GLU A 111 14.62 -19.54 1.75
N GLY A 112 15.90 -19.44 2.15
CA GLY A 112 16.36 -19.54 3.52
C GLY A 112 16.03 -18.36 4.43
N VAL A 113 15.37 -17.31 3.93
CA VAL A 113 15.04 -16.09 4.67
C VAL A 113 13.54 -15.90 4.77
N ARG A 114 13.08 -15.43 5.93
CA ARG A 114 11.69 -15.01 6.20
C ARG A 114 11.70 -13.61 6.78
N GLU A 115 11.15 -12.68 6.06
CA GLU A 115 10.94 -11.30 6.54
C GLU A 115 9.50 -11.14 6.97
N ILE A 116 9.29 -10.76 8.23
CA ILE A 116 7.95 -10.70 8.79
C ILE A 116 7.71 -9.28 9.31
N THR A 117 6.66 -8.63 8.81
CA THR A 117 6.22 -7.32 9.30
C THR A 117 4.76 -7.37 9.76
N LEU A 118 4.26 -6.26 10.28
CA LEU A 118 2.83 -6.03 10.54
C LEU A 118 2.26 -5.26 9.36
N SER A 119 1.20 -5.78 8.73
CA SER A 119 0.57 -5.10 7.60
C SER A 119 -0.16 -3.83 8.05
N LEU A 120 0.10 -2.71 7.36
CA LEU A 120 -0.63 -1.45 7.52
C LEU A 120 -2.15 -1.58 7.32
N SER A 121 -2.61 -2.65 6.68
CA SER A 121 -4.03 -2.93 6.47
C SER A 121 -4.82 -3.24 7.76
N CYS A 122 -4.14 -3.45 8.88
CA CYS A 122 -4.75 -3.63 10.20
C CYS A 122 -4.74 -2.30 10.96
N PRO A 123 -5.90 -1.81 11.47
CA PRO A 123 -5.96 -0.55 12.21
C PRO A 123 -4.96 -0.46 13.36
N GLU A 124 -4.85 -1.52 14.16
CA GLU A 124 -3.93 -1.54 15.29
C GLU A 124 -2.46 -1.59 14.88
N ALA A 125 -2.13 -2.34 13.82
CA ALA A 125 -0.79 -2.32 13.25
C ALA A 125 -0.44 -0.93 12.65
N ALA A 126 -1.39 -0.28 12.00
CA ALA A 126 -1.21 1.09 11.50
C ALA A 126 -0.96 2.09 12.64
N ARG A 127 -1.69 1.99 13.77
CA ARG A 127 -1.42 2.82 14.97
C ARG A 127 -0.01 2.63 15.51
N ILE A 128 0.45 1.38 15.61
CA ILE A 128 1.81 1.07 16.09
C ILE A 128 2.86 1.67 15.15
N ILE A 129 2.72 1.46 13.83
CA ILE A 129 3.68 1.92 12.84
C ILE A 129 3.70 3.45 12.78
N LEU A 130 2.54 4.09 12.62
CA LEU A 130 2.43 5.55 12.51
C LEU A 130 2.77 6.26 13.81
N GLY A 131 2.50 5.62 14.96
CA GLY A 131 2.83 6.15 16.28
C GLY A 131 4.31 6.08 16.65
N LYS A 132 5.13 5.31 15.90
CA LYS A 132 6.54 5.12 16.22
C LYS A 132 7.36 6.38 15.93
N LYS A 133 7.97 6.94 16.97
CA LYS A 133 8.76 8.20 16.88
C LYS A 133 10.23 7.98 16.58
N ASN A 134 10.78 6.86 16.99
CA ASN A 134 12.19 6.51 16.76
C ASN A 134 12.37 5.79 15.43
N PRO A 135 13.56 5.84 14.82
CA PRO A 135 13.87 5.02 13.66
C PRO A 135 13.58 3.54 13.90
N VAL A 136 13.15 2.85 12.86
CA VAL A 136 12.91 1.40 12.90
C VAL A 136 14.23 0.65 12.87
N HIS A 137 14.37 -0.32 13.76
CA HIS A 137 15.47 -1.27 13.75
C HIS A 137 14.96 -2.66 13.38
N PHE A 138 15.71 -3.37 12.56
CA PHE A 138 15.37 -4.72 12.13
C PHE A 138 16.19 -5.74 12.93
N LEU A 139 15.49 -6.70 13.52
CA LEU A 139 16.06 -7.74 14.38
C LEU A 139 16.05 -9.07 13.65
N SER A 140 17.23 -9.69 13.52
CA SER A 140 17.37 -10.99 12.87
C SER A 140 17.66 -12.08 13.89
N TYR A 141 17.10 -13.28 13.64
CA TYR A 141 17.36 -14.48 14.45
C TYR A 141 17.22 -15.75 13.60
N GLU A 142 17.92 -16.80 13.98
CA GLU A 142 17.88 -18.07 13.28
C GLU A 142 16.92 -19.08 13.92
N LYS A 143 16.28 -19.89 13.08
CA LYS A 143 15.50 -21.08 13.49
C LYS A 143 15.87 -22.26 12.60
N PRO A 144 15.83 -23.51 13.13
CA PRO A 144 15.94 -24.69 12.29
C PRO A 144 14.86 -24.68 11.19
N GLY A 145 15.22 -25.06 9.98
CA GLY A 145 14.34 -25.19 8.83
C GLY A 145 15.08 -25.80 7.66
N GLU A 146 14.36 -26.37 6.72
CA GLU A 146 14.92 -26.84 5.46
C GLU A 146 15.05 -25.65 4.52
N GLU A 147 16.18 -25.58 3.81
CA GLU A 147 16.49 -24.58 2.81
C GLU A 147 16.61 -25.27 1.46
N ASP A 148 15.88 -24.80 0.48
CA ASP A 148 15.99 -25.22 -0.91
C ASP A 148 16.16 -23.98 -1.75
N TYR A 149 17.32 -23.84 -2.37
CA TYR A 149 17.63 -22.62 -3.15
C TYR A 149 17.26 -22.78 -4.63
N GLY A 150 16.99 -23.98 -5.11
CA GLY A 150 16.52 -24.24 -6.49
C GLY A 150 17.13 -23.28 -7.53
N ASP A 151 16.26 -22.59 -8.27
CA ASP A 151 16.63 -21.57 -9.26
C ASP A 151 16.71 -20.13 -8.69
N PHE A 152 16.70 -19.97 -7.34
CA PHE A 152 16.72 -18.67 -6.69
C PHE A 152 18.07 -17.95 -6.86
N ASP A 153 18.06 -16.72 -7.34
CA ASP A 153 19.26 -15.90 -7.51
C ASP A 153 19.70 -15.29 -6.18
N LEU A 154 20.44 -16.07 -5.40
CA LEU A 154 20.95 -15.67 -4.09
C LEU A 154 21.90 -14.46 -4.19
N PHE A 155 22.66 -14.36 -5.28
CA PHE A 155 23.58 -13.25 -5.49
C PHE A 155 22.78 -11.94 -5.69
N PHE A 156 21.82 -11.96 -6.59
CA PHE A 156 20.98 -10.78 -6.81
C PHE A 156 20.19 -10.39 -5.54
N TYR A 157 19.67 -11.38 -4.81
CA TYR A 157 19.02 -11.14 -3.54
C TYR A 157 19.93 -10.43 -2.53
N SER A 158 21.21 -10.89 -2.38
CA SER A 158 22.14 -10.22 -1.48
C SER A 158 22.38 -8.76 -1.85
N GLN A 159 22.51 -8.44 -3.15
CA GLN A 159 22.65 -7.07 -3.63
C GLN A 159 21.43 -6.20 -3.29
N LEU A 160 20.23 -6.76 -3.41
CA LEU A 160 19.00 -6.06 -3.05
C LEU A 160 18.89 -5.81 -1.54
N VAL A 161 19.31 -6.76 -0.70
CA VAL A 161 19.31 -6.62 0.76
C VAL A 161 20.28 -5.52 1.19
N ASP A 162 21.52 -5.52 0.68
CA ASP A 162 22.55 -4.51 1.01
C ASP A 162 22.11 -3.11 0.55
N ALA A 163 21.54 -3.02 -0.65
CA ALA A 163 20.97 -1.77 -1.17
C ALA A 163 19.80 -1.27 -0.31
N ARG A 164 18.88 -2.16 0.06
CA ARG A 164 17.74 -1.83 0.91
C ARG A 164 18.20 -1.34 2.29
N GLU A 165 19.19 -1.97 2.90
CA GLU A 165 19.75 -1.52 4.18
C GLU A 165 20.26 -0.07 4.09
N SER A 166 21.02 0.24 3.04
CA SER A 166 21.52 1.60 2.78
C SER A 166 20.37 2.59 2.53
N ILE A 167 19.36 2.19 1.74
CA ILE A 167 18.17 3.00 1.48
C ILE A 167 17.40 3.26 2.79
N LEU A 168 17.14 2.24 3.60
CA LEU A 168 16.41 2.38 4.87
C LEU A 168 17.15 3.31 5.85
N LYS A 169 18.47 3.24 5.90
CA LYS A 169 19.30 4.18 6.68
C LYS A 169 19.13 5.62 6.18
N MET A 170 19.13 5.82 4.85
CA MET A 170 18.96 7.13 4.24
C MET A 170 17.53 7.66 4.43
N LEU A 171 16.52 6.82 4.33
CA LEU A 171 15.11 7.19 4.57
C LEU A 171 14.87 7.66 6.01
N GLN A 172 15.71 7.25 6.95
CA GLN A 172 15.65 7.63 8.35
C GLN A 172 16.65 8.76 8.72
N ASP A 173 17.35 9.36 7.73
CA ASP A 173 18.21 10.52 7.93
C ASP A 173 17.36 11.82 7.99
N ARG A 174 16.90 12.15 9.18
CA ARG A 174 16.03 13.32 9.44
C ARG A 174 16.72 14.67 9.28
N SER A 175 18.00 14.70 8.91
CA SER A 175 18.66 15.94 8.49
C SER A 175 18.18 16.42 7.11
N LEU A 176 17.53 15.54 6.34
CA LEU A 176 16.92 15.81 5.04
C LEU A 176 15.40 15.82 5.15
N SER A 177 14.73 16.65 4.35
CA SER A 177 13.25 16.60 4.23
C SER A 177 12.79 15.23 3.72
N ILE A 178 11.58 14.83 4.07
CA ILE A 178 11.03 13.53 3.63
C ILE A 178 10.99 13.43 2.10
N HIS A 179 10.61 14.50 1.40
CA HIS A 179 10.59 14.53 -0.06
C HIS A 179 11.97 14.35 -0.69
N HIS A 180 13.03 14.92 -0.07
CA HIS A 180 14.40 14.70 -0.55
C HIS A 180 14.84 13.25 -0.34
N ARG A 181 14.48 12.62 0.78
CA ARG A 181 14.74 11.20 1.06
C ARG A 181 14.02 10.28 0.07
N MET A 182 12.76 10.59 -0.28
CA MET A 182 12.01 9.90 -1.34
C MET A 182 12.70 10.05 -2.71
N ALA A 183 13.13 11.25 -3.06
CA ALA A 183 13.83 11.50 -4.33
C ALA A 183 15.16 10.74 -4.42
N LEU A 184 15.91 10.63 -3.32
CA LEU A 184 17.13 9.82 -3.24
C LEU A 184 16.83 8.33 -3.45
N ALA A 185 15.80 7.79 -2.79
CA ALA A 185 15.42 6.38 -2.95
C ALA A 185 15.01 6.06 -4.40
N LEU A 186 14.25 6.96 -5.05
CA LEU A 186 13.89 6.85 -6.46
C LEU A 186 15.12 6.91 -7.38
N ALA A 187 16.08 7.80 -7.11
CA ALA A 187 17.30 7.92 -7.91
C ALA A 187 18.20 6.68 -7.79
N ILE A 188 18.37 6.16 -6.58
CA ILE A 188 19.12 4.92 -6.32
C ILE A 188 18.48 3.74 -7.08
N SER A 189 17.16 3.56 -6.95
CA SER A 189 16.46 2.45 -7.61
C SER A 189 16.51 2.56 -9.14
N HIS A 190 16.46 3.78 -9.69
CA HIS A 190 16.64 4.04 -11.11
C HIS A 190 18.02 3.60 -11.59
N ASP A 191 19.09 4.00 -10.90
CA ASP A 191 20.44 3.66 -11.29
C ASP A 191 20.71 2.15 -11.14
N MET A 192 20.16 1.52 -10.08
CA MET A 192 20.22 0.06 -9.92
C MET A 192 19.52 -0.65 -11.09
N GLN A 193 18.30 -0.22 -11.45
CA GLN A 193 17.56 -0.77 -12.59
C GLN A 193 18.37 -0.67 -13.88
N ALA A 194 19.00 0.48 -14.13
CA ALA A 194 19.85 0.66 -15.30
C ALA A 194 21.05 -0.28 -15.36
N HIS A 195 21.60 -0.69 -14.21
CA HIS A 195 22.68 -1.69 -14.14
C HIS A 195 22.13 -3.12 -14.39
N VAL A 196 20.98 -3.46 -13.82
CA VAL A 196 20.32 -4.75 -14.06
C VAL A 196 19.98 -4.90 -15.54
N ASP A 197 19.42 -3.86 -16.17
CA ASP A 197 19.05 -3.86 -17.59
C ASP A 197 20.28 -4.07 -18.52
N ARG A 198 21.46 -3.59 -18.08
CA ARG A 198 22.74 -3.82 -18.77
C ARG A 198 23.42 -5.12 -18.40
N ARG A 199 22.85 -5.91 -17.47
CA ARG A 199 23.45 -7.14 -16.90
C ARG A 199 24.75 -6.88 -16.13
N GLU A 200 24.88 -5.72 -15.51
CA GLU A 200 26.04 -5.27 -14.71
C GLU A 200 25.75 -5.39 -13.21
N MET A 201 25.20 -6.52 -12.77
CA MET A 201 24.66 -6.68 -11.40
C MET A 201 25.74 -6.58 -10.30
N PHE A 202 27.00 -6.91 -10.60
CA PHE A 202 28.12 -6.85 -9.65
C PHE A 202 28.45 -5.45 -9.10
N SER A 203 27.95 -4.40 -9.74
CA SER A 203 28.16 -3.02 -9.33
C SER A 203 26.97 -2.39 -8.61
N CYS A 204 25.89 -3.14 -8.38
CA CYS A 204 24.68 -2.62 -7.75
C CYS A 204 24.90 -2.23 -6.29
N GLU A 205 25.74 -2.94 -5.54
CA GLU A 205 26.03 -2.67 -4.12
C GLU A 205 26.69 -1.30 -3.86
N ASP A 206 27.42 -0.78 -4.85
CA ASP A 206 28.13 0.51 -4.73
C ASP A 206 27.22 1.71 -5.06
N ILE A 207 26.06 1.48 -5.68
CA ILE A 207 25.16 2.56 -6.10
C ILE A 207 24.63 3.35 -4.90
N PRO A 208 24.06 2.74 -3.84
CA PRO A 208 23.59 3.50 -2.68
C PRO A 208 24.69 4.36 -2.04
N LYS A 209 25.94 3.84 -1.97
CA LYS A 209 27.08 4.56 -1.40
C LYS A 209 27.42 5.85 -2.16
N LYS A 210 27.20 5.89 -3.49
CA LYS A 210 27.40 7.12 -4.29
C LYS A 210 26.46 8.24 -3.83
N TYR A 211 25.25 7.88 -3.39
CA TYR A 211 24.23 8.83 -2.93
C TYR A 211 24.44 9.31 -1.49
N GLU A 212 25.41 8.77 -0.76
CA GLU A 212 25.88 9.33 0.51
C GLU A 212 26.75 10.59 0.28
N SER A 213 27.28 10.79 -0.94
CA SER A 213 28.11 11.93 -1.29
C SER A 213 27.29 13.25 -1.33
N GLU A 214 27.94 14.35 -0.89
CA GLU A 214 27.34 15.68 -0.93
C GLU A 214 26.93 16.09 -2.36
N THR A 215 27.74 15.73 -3.35
CA THR A 215 27.48 16.02 -4.77
C THR A 215 26.18 15.34 -5.26
N ALA A 216 25.99 14.06 -4.95
CA ALA A 216 24.79 13.35 -5.37
C ALA A 216 23.55 13.87 -4.63
N ARG A 217 23.66 14.14 -3.32
CA ARG A 217 22.58 14.75 -2.52
C ARG A 217 22.18 16.13 -3.07
N LYS A 218 23.15 16.97 -3.41
CA LYS A 218 22.90 18.27 -4.02
C LYS A 218 22.22 18.15 -5.38
N TYR A 219 22.71 17.28 -6.25
CA TYR A 219 22.11 17.04 -7.56
C TYR A 219 20.67 16.54 -7.45
N THR A 220 20.40 15.60 -6.57
CA THR A 220 19.03 15.10 -6.35
C THR A 220 18.11 16.17 -5.80
N LYS A 221 18.61 17.03 -4.89
CA LYS A 221 17.87 18.19 -4.38
C LYS A 221 17.53 19.19 -5.48
N GLU A 222 18.47 19.54 -6.35
CA GLU A 222 18.24 20.45 -7.48
C GLU A 222 17.17 19.92 -8.44
N ARG A 223 17.14 18.60 -8.66
CA ARG A 223 16.09 17.96 -9.48
C ARG A 223 14.72 17.97 -8.80
N LEU A 224 14.68 17.74 -7.50
CA LEU A 224 13.45 17.84 -6.72
C LEU A 224 12.89 19.27 -6.77
N GLU A 225 13.74 20.29 -6.54
CA GLU A 225 13.36 21.70 -6.63
C GLU A 225 12.87 22.08 -8.03
N ALA A 226 13.46 21.52 -9.09
CA ALA A 226 13.00 21.75 -10.46
C ALA A 226 11.61 21.13 -10.70
N PHE A 227 11.35 19.95 -10.16
CA PHE A 227 10.03 19.31 -10.19
C PHE A 227 9.00 20.11 -9.37
N GLU A 228 9.37 20.58 -8.19
CA GLU A 228 8.50 21.37 -7.33
C GLU A 228 8.11 22.72 -7.94
N LYS A 229 8.98 23.32 -8.77
CA LYS A 229 8.72 24.57 -9.51
C LYS A 229 7.88 24.38 -10.77
N ASP A 230 7.76 23.16 -11.29
CA ASP A 230 6.92 22.84 -12.44
C ASP A 230 5.49 22.58 -11.97
N GLU A 231 4.75 23.64 -11.62
CA GLU A 231 3.40 23.52 -11.07
C GLU A 231 2.46 22.75 -12.00
N THR A 232 2.46 23.07 -13.29
CA THR A 232 1.59 22.40 -14.27
C THR A 232 1.92 20.91 -14.36
N GLY A 233 3.20 20.56 -14.55
CA GLY A 233 3.61 19.15 -14.62
C GLY A 233 3.34 18.39 -13.32
N ARG A 234 3.45 19.03 -12.16
CA ARG A 234 3.10 18.43 -10.85
C ARG A 234 1.60 18.15 -10.74
N PHE A 235 0.76 19.12 -11.09
CA PHE A 235 -0.69 18.97 -11.04
C PHE A 235 -1.16 17.86 -11.97
N GLU A 236 -0.75 17.86 -13.23
CA GLU A 236 -1.06 16.81 -14.20
C GLU A 236 -0.59 15.42 -13.72
N PHE A 237 0.61 15.35 -13.15
CA PHE A 237 1.14 14.10 -12.63
C PHE A 237 0.34 13.63 -11.41
N ALA A 238 0.05 14.51 -10.45
CA ALA A 238 -0.73 14.20 -9.27
C ALA A 238 -2.14 13.71 -9.64
N GLN A 239 -2.85 14.46 -10.48
CA GLN A 239 -4.18 14.10 -10.98
C GLN A 239 -4.16 12.73 -11.69
N LYS A 240 -3.25 12.53 -12.65
CA LYS A 240 -3.14 11.29 -13.41
C LYS A 240 -2.85 10.08 -12.52
N THR A 241 -1.95 10.23 -11.56
CA THR A 241 -1.57 9.15 -10.65
C THR A 241 -2.68 8.84 -9.67
N PHE A 242 -3.39 9.85 -9.18
CA PHE A 242 -4.56 9.68 -8.34
C PHE A 242 -5.69 8.96 -9.10
N GLN A 243 -6.00 9.41 -10.29
CA GLN A 243 -7.07 8.83 -11.13
C GLN A 243 -6.77 7.38 -11.55
N TYR A 244 -5.51 6.94 -11.52
CA TYR A 244 -5.20 5.54 -11.77
C TYR A 244 -5.79 4.59 -10.72
N LEU A 245 -6.07 5.07 -9.50
CA LEU A 245 -6.73 4.27 -8.45
C LEU A 245 -8.10 3.71 -8.89
N TYR A 246 -8.82 4.41 -9.76
CA TYR A 246 -10.10 3.93 -10.32
C TYR A 246 -9.96 2.71 -11.23
N ARG A 247 -8.75 2.39 -11.69
CA ARG A 247 -8.45 1.23 -12.55
C ARG A 247 -8.02 0.01 -11.76
N LEU A 248 -7.84 0.17 -10.45
CA LEU A 248 -7.50 -0.92 -9.55
C LEU A 248 -8.74 -1.77 -9.24
N GLU A 249 -8.51 -3.00 -8.82
CA GLU A 249 -9.59 -3.84 -8.28
C GLU A 249 -10.13 -3.21 -7.00
N LEU A 250 -11.45 -3.04 -6.95
CA LEU A 250 -12.15 -2.49 -5.79
C LEU A 250 -12.56 -3.62 -4.84
N LEU A 251 -11.98 -3.66 -3.65
CA LEU A 251 -12.31 -4.67 -2.65
C LEU A 251 -13.54 -4.26 -1.79
N LYS A 252 -13.64 -2.95 -1.46
CA LYS A 252 -14.78 -2.39 -0.69
C LYS A 252 -15.44 -1.24 -1.45
N GLU A 253 -16.76 -1.30 -1.65
CA GLU A 253 -17.52 -0.26 -2.36
C GLU A 253 -17.36 1.13 -1.73
N ASN A 254 -17.30 1.23 -0.41
CA ASN A 254 -17.15 2.51 0.28
C ASN A 254 -15.78 3.17 0.05
N TRP A 255 -14.78 2.45 -0.46
CA TRP A 255 -13.51 3.03 -0.88
C TRP A 255 -13.66 3.91 -2.11
N LEU A 256 -14.53 3.52 -3.04
CA LEU A 256 -14.83 4.34 -4.21
C LEU A 256 -15.32 5.73 -3.84
N TYR A 257 -16.18 5.84 -2.81
CA TYR A 257 -16.65 7.16 -2.35
C TYR A 257 -15.52 8.02 -1.80
N VAL A 258 -14.58 7.43 -1.05
CA VAL A 258 -13.39 8.16 -0.58
C VAL A 258 -12.56 8.71 -1.75
N LEU A 259 -12.38 7.91 -2.79
CA LEU A 259 -11.66 8.35 -3.98
C LEU A 259 -12.40 9.46 -4.73
N MET A 260 -13.72 9.34 -4.89
CA MET A 260 -14.55 10.34 -5.58
C MET A 260 -14.55 11.68 -4.85
N ASP A 261 -14.71 11.67 -3.52
CA ASP A 261 -14.69 12.88 -2.71
C ASP A 261 -13.31 13.54 -2.75
N ALA A 262 -12.24 12.75 -2.64
CA ALA A 262 -10.88 13.24 -2.74
C ALA A 262 -10.56 13.84 -4.13
N ASP A 263 -10.92 13.14 -5.22
CA ASP A 263 -10.73 13.62 -6.59
C ASP A 263 -11.45 14.95 -6.83
N LYS A 264 -12.69 15.05 -6.36
CA LYS A 264 -13.48 16.29 -6.47
C LYS A 264 -12.86 17.45 -5.69
N LEU A 265 -12.38 17.21 -4.48
CA LEU A 265 -11.79 18.25 -3.63
C LEU A 265 -10.43 18.72 -4.12
N LEU A 266 -9.62 17.80 -4.63
CA LEU A 266 -8.24 18.08 -5.05
C LEU A 266 -8.13 18.50 -6.50
N TYR A 267 -8.90 17.89 -7.41
CA TYR A 267 -8.70 17.96 -8.85
C TYR A 267 -9.94 18.42 -9.63
N GLY A 268 -11.02 18.83 -8.96
CA GLY A 268 -12.25 19.29 -9.60
C GLY A 268 -13.23 18.16 -9.99
N GLY A 269 -12.80 16.89 -9.87
CA GLY A 269 -13.61 15.71 -10.13
C GLY A 269 -13.61 15.25 -11.59
N LEU A 270 -14.01 14.00 -11.77
CA LEU A 270 -14.05 13.30 -13.07
C LEU A 270 -15.28 13.66 -13.92
N ALA A 271 -15.50 14.91 -14.28
CA ALA A 271 -16.63 15.24 -15.17
C ALA A 271 -16.54 14.56 -16.56
N SER A 272 -15.37 14.13 -17.02
CA SER A 272 -15.16 13.60 -18.36
C SER A 272 -14.83 12.12 -18.49
N VAL A 273 -14.24 11.47 -17.48
CA VAL A 273 -13.72 10.09 -17.63
C VAL A 273 -14.78 9.01 -17.38
N TYR A 274 -15.78 9.31 -16.54
CA TYR A 274 -16.89 8.37 -16.31
C TYR A 274 -17.87 8.31 -17.48
N GLU A 275 -18.04 9.40 -18.22
CA GLU A 275 -18.86 9.39 -19.44
C GLU A 275 -18.25 8.52 -20.54
N ASP A 276 -16.92 8.48 -20.67
CA ASP A 276 -16.24 7.70 -21.71
C ASP A 276 -16.12 6.20 -21.35
N SER A 277 -15.99 5.82 -20.09
CA SER A 277 -15.94 4.41 -19.68
C SER A 277 -17.32 3.74 -19.69
N VAL A 278 -18.37 4.47 -19.31
CA VAL A 278 -19.75 3.98 -19.39
C VAL A 278 -20.25 3.97 -20.84
N LYS A 279 -19.75 4.87 -21.69
CA LYS A 279 -20.04 4.87 -23.13
C LYS A 279 -19.31 3.75 -23.88
N SER A 280 -18.07 3.39 -23.51
CA SER A 280 -17.35 2.28 -24.15
C SER A 280 -17.99 0.91 -23.88
N ASP A 281 -18.59 0.70 -22.72
CA ASP A 281 -19.35 -0.51 -22.42
C ASP A 281 -20.78 -0.51 -23.02
N ALA A 282 -21.34 0.68 -23.29
CA ALA A 282 -22.63 0.86 -23.94
C ALA A 282 -22.55 0.89 -25.48
N GLU A 283 -21.45 1.36 -26.07
CA GLU A 283 -21.21 1.39 -27.52
C GLU A 283 -20.86 0.03 -28.12
N GLN A 284 -20.44 -0.95 -27.32
CA GLN A 284 -20.44 -2.35 -27.77
C GLN A 284 -21.86 -2.91 -27.95
N LYS A 285 -22.91 -2.16 -27.61
CA LYS A 285 -24.34 -2.53 -27.77
C LYS A 285 -25.19 -1.53 -28.54
N GLY A 286 -24.62 -0.88 -29.55
CA GLY A 286 -25.45 -0.29 -30.64
C GLY A 286 -25.63 1.23 -30.68
N ASN A 287 -25.20 1.80 -31.79
CA ASN A 287 -25.65 2.98 -32.53
C ASN A 287 -25.20 4.40 -32.13
N ALA A 288 -24.55 4.97 -33.13
CA ALA A 288 -24.05 6.35 -33.22
C ALA A 288 -25.15 7.44 -33.06
N ILE A 289 -24.82 8.49 -32.33
CA ILE A 289 -25.50 9.80 -32.43
C ILE A 289 -24.46 10.92 -32.59
N GLN A 290 -24.79 11.83 -33.51
CA GLN A 290 -23.99 12.87 -34.13
C GLN A 290 -23.46 13.94 -33.15
N LYS A 291 -22.22 14.40 -33.44
CA LYS A 291 -21.58 15.58 -32.85
C LYS A 291 -22.31 16.87 -33.25
N GLY A 292 -22.69 17.67 -32.26
CA GLY A 292 -23.11 19.07 -32.44
C GLY A 292 -21.95 20.03 -32.10
N ASN A 293 -21.60 20.88 -33.08
CA ASN A 293 -20.66 21.97 -32.95
C ASN A 293 -21.21 23.05 -32.00
N THR A 294 -20.43 23.52 -31.04
CA THR A 294 -20.68 24.81 -30.39
C THR A 294 -19.49 25.76 -30.53
N ALA A 295 -19.82 27.00 -30.85
CA ALA A 295 -18.97 28.04 -31.37
C ALA A 295 -18.05 28.67 -30.30
N GLN A 296 -16.89 29.12 -30.76
CA GLN A 296 -15.95 30.02 -30.09
C GLN A 296 -16.62 31.33 -29.66
N LYS A 297 -16.44 31.73 -28.41
CA LYS A 297 -16.49 33.12 -27.95
C LYS A 297 -15.16 33.44 -27.32
N GLY A 298 -14.48 34.44 -27.90
CA GLY A 298 -13.23 34.99 -27.38
C GLY A 298 -13.49 35.85 -26.15
N GLY A 299 -12.72 35.59 -25.14
CA GLY A 299 -12.46 36.29 -23.89
C GLY A 299 -11.42 35.42 -23.19
N GLU A 300 -10.38 36.00 -22.60
CA GLU A 300 -9.47 35.28 -21.70
C GLU A 300 -10.25 34.89 -20.43
N GLU A 301 -11.18 33.95 -20.55
CA GLU A 301 -11.74 33.21 -19.42
C GLU A 301 -10.69 32.17 -19.06
N GLN A 302 -10.15 32.22 -17.83
CA GLN A 302 -9.34 31.16 -17.26
C GLN A 302 -10.10 29.85 -17.46
N SER A 303 -9.43 28.82 -17.98
CA SER A 303 -10.05 27.52 -18.15
C SER A 303 -10.42 26.93 -16.78
N GLU A 304 -11.44 26.06 -16.72
CA GLU A 304 -11.78 25.35 -15.46
C GLU A 304 -10.55 24.61 -14.89
N GLU A 305 -9.70 24.10 -15.78
CA GLU A 305 -8.44 23.42 -15.44
C GLU A 305 -7.42 24.36 -14.77
N ASP A 306 -7.30 25.62 -15.23
CA ASP A 306 -6.42 26.60 -14.56
C ASP A 306 -6.91 26.96 -13.15
N ILE A 307 -8.23 26.99 -12.95
CA ILE A 307 -8.85 27.25 -11.63
C ILE A 307 -8.59 26.07 -10.69
N ASP A 308 -8.74 24.83 -11.16
CA ASP A 308 -8.50 23.64 -10.37
C ASP A 308 -7.01 23.50 -9.99
N GLN A 309 -6.11 23.81 -10.91
CA GLN A 309 -4.66 23.83 -10.64
C GLN A 309 -4.32 24.88 -9.57
N LEU A 310 -4.82 26.10 -9.70
CA LEU A 310 -4.59 27.16 -8.71
C LEU A 310 -5.12 26.74 -7.32
N ARG A 311 -6.34 26.19 -7.26
CA ARG A 311 -6.95 25.72 -6.03
C ARG A 311 -6.12 24.60 -5.40
N TYR A 312 -5.60 23.66 -6.20
CA TYR A 312 -4.75 22.57 -5.73
C TYR A 312 -3.51 23.09 -4.98
N PHE A 313 -2.78 24.08 -5.55
CA PHE A 313 -1.57 24.62 -4.94
C PHE A 313 -1.84 25.51 -3.73
N VAL A 314 -2.93 26.27 -3.75
CA VAL A 314 -3.36 27.03 -2.55
C VAL A 314 -3.64 26.08 -1.40
N ASN A 315 -4.44 25.04 -1.65
CA ASN A 315 -4.76 24.02 -0.64
C ASN A 315 -3.51 23.27 -0.16
N LEU A 316 -2.57 22.99 -1.05
CA LEU A 316 -1.31 22.34 -0.69
C LEU A 316 -0.49 23.20 0.26
N GLN A 317 -0.33 24.52 -0.03
CA GLN A 317 0.40 25.44 0.84
C GLN A 317 -0.27 25.60 2.21
N GLU A 318 -1.60 25.71 2.24
CA GLU A 318 -2.35 25.79 3.51
C GLU A 318 -2.23 24.52 4.34
N PHE A 319 -2.24 23.34 3.70
CA PHE A 319 -2.05 22.07 4.38
C PHE A 319 -0.64 21.92 4.94
N GLU A 320 0.39 22.36 4.20
CA GLU A 320 1.77 22.39 4.68
C GLU A 320 1.93 23.25 5.94
N LEU A 321 1.31 24.44 5.98
CA LEU A 321 1.32 25.32 7.15
C LEU A 321 0.57 24.67 8.33
N TRP A 322 -0.60 24.08 8.06
CA TRP A 322 -1.39 23.41 9.08
C TRP A 322 -0.63 22.22 9.72
N LYS A 323 0.05 21.40 8.90
CA LYS A 323 0.89 20.29 9.39
C LYS A 323 1.96 20.77 10.37
N GLN A 324 2.64 21.89 10.04
CA GLN A 324 3.69 22.44 10.89
C GLN A 324 3.17 22.90 12.27
N GLU A 325 1.94 23.42 12.31
CA GLU A 325 1.32 23.89 13.55
C GLU A 325 0.70 22.79 14.40
N HIS A 326 0.09 21.77 13.78
CA HIS A 326 -0.80 20.82 14.46
C HIS A 326 -0.25 19.40 14.50
N MET A 327 0.64 19.03 13.58
CA MET A 327 1.20 17.68 13.47
C MET A 327 2.71 17.71 13.21
N SER A 328 3.48 18.14 14.19
CA SER A 328 4.95 18.26 14.10
C SER A 328 5.67 16.97 13.73
N ASP A 329 5.04 15.80 13.94
CA ASP A 329 5.58 14.49 13.63
C ASP A 329 5.13 13.95 12.25
N TRP A 330 4.54 14.80 11.39
CA TRP A 330 4.01 14.38 10.09
C TRP A 330 5.06 13.68 9.22
N ASP A 331 6.23 14.30 9.06
CA ASP A 331 7.34 13.73 8.30
C ASP A 331 7.82 12.38 8.87
N ILE A 332 7.69 12.20 10.19
CA ILE A 332 8.01 10.93 10.84
C ILE A 332 6.96 9.86 10.47
N MET A 333 5.68 10.20 10.42
CA MET A 333 4.64 9.25 9.99
C MET A 333 4.85 8.82 8.53
N LEU A 334 5.16 9.77 7.63
CA LEU A 334 5.50 9.45 6.24
C LEU A 334 6.76 8.58 6.15
N GLU A 335 7.78 8.87 6.96
CA GLU A 335 9.00 8.04 7.09
C GLU A 335 8.65 6.60 7.48
N GLN A 336 7.81 6.41 8.51
CA GLN A 336 7.44 5.08 8.98
C GLN A 336 6.67 4.29 7.93
N MET A 337 5.73 4.93 7.21
CA MET A 337 5.04 4.31 6.08
C MET A 337 6.03 3.89 4.98
N LEU A 338 6.95 4.78 4.61
CA LEU A 338 7.92 4.52 3.55
C LEU A 338 8.88 3.39 3.93
N VAL A 339 9.38 3.38 5.17
CA VAL A 339 10.21 2.30 5.73
C VAL A 339 9.46 0.97 5.69
N TYR A 340 8.17 0.97 6.06
CA TYR A 340 7.31 -0.21 5.99
C TYR A 340 7.21 -0.74 4.55
N PHE A 341 6.84 0.09 3.58
CA PHE A 341 6.68 -0.35 2.19
C PHE A 341 7.99 -0.82 1.58
N VAL A 342 9.09 -0.09 1.80
CA VAL A 342 10.42 -0.47 1.27
C VAL A 342 10.92 -1.78 1.90
N PHE A 343 10.79 -1.95 3.20
CA PHE A 343 11.18 -3.22 3.85
C PHE A 343 10.37 -4.39 3.33
N THR A 344 9.06 -4.21 3.16
CA THR A 344 8.15 -5.28 2.76
C THR A 344 8.32 -5.68 1.29
N TYR A 345 8.43 -4.72 0.36
CA TYR A 345 8.24 -5.04 -1.07
C TYR A 345 9.50 -4.92 -1.93
N PHE A 346 10.51 -4.17 -1.51
CA PHE A 346 11.66 -3.87 -2.37
C PHE A 346 12.42 -5.10 -2.83
N CYS A 347 12.71 -6.05 -1.93
CA CYS A 347 13.49 -7.25 -2.26
C CYS A 347 12.71 -8.26 -3.12
N GLY A 348 11.38 -8.11 -3.27
CA GLY A 348 10.61 -8.88 -4.23
C GLY A 348 11.08 -8.73 -5.69
N ALA A 349 11.90 -7.69 -5.97
CA ALA A 349 12.57 -7.53 -7.26
C ALA A 349 13.50 -8.70 -7.64
N VAL A 350 13.86 -9.57 -6.70
CA VAL A 350 14.64 -10.80 -6.98
C VAL A 350 13.92 -11.72 -7.96
N TYR A 351 12.58 -11.71 -7.95
CA TYR A 351 11.77 -12.61 -8.79
C TYR A 351 11.48 -12.06 -10.18
N ASP A 352 11.52 -10.74 -10.37
CA ASP A 352 11.08 -10.10 -11.62
C ASP A 352 12.06 -9.06 -12.18
N GLY A 353 13.11 -8.71 -11.44
CA GLY A 353 14.13 -7.71 -11.84
C GLY A 353 13.62 -6.26 -11.83
N ARG A 354 12.44 -5.96 -11.25
CA ARG A 354 11.75 -4.66 -11.39
C ARG A 354 12.02 -3.75 -10.18
N ILE A 355 13.31 -3.43 -9.93
CA ILE A 355 13.74 -2.64 -8.76
C ILE A 355 13.10 -1.26 -8.73
N GLN A 356 13.18 -0.54 -9.86
CA GLN A 356 12.65 0.83 -9.96
C GLN A 356 11.13 0.86 -9.78
N ALA A 357 10.40 -0.08 -10.40
CA ALA A 357 8.95 -0.13 -10.30
C ALA A 357 8.50 -0.34 -8.85
N LYS A 358 9.11 -1.27 -8.12
CA LYS A 358 8.80 -1.52 -6.71
C LYS A 358 9.07 -0.31 -5.83
N MET A 359 10.21 0.35 -6.00
CA MET A 359 10.50 1.58 -5.25
C MET A 359 9.52 2.70 -5.59
N GLN A 360 9.16 2.86 -6.87
CA GLN A 360 8.16 3.84 -7.28
C GLN A 360 6.79 3.58 -6.65
N VAL A 361 6.36 2.32 -6.53
CA VAL A 361 5.11 1.97 -5.83
C VAL A 361 5.20 2.28 -4.35
N CYS A 362 6.34 2.03 -3.69
CA CYS A 362 6.53 2.39 -2.28
C CYS A 362 6.37 3.91 -2.06
N VAL A 363 7.04 4.73 -2.86
CA VAL A 363 6.96 6.20 -2.78
C VAL A 363 5.57 6.70 -3.16
N TYR A 364 4.98 6.16 -4.23
CA TYR A 364 3.64 6.47 -4.69
C TYR A 364 2.59 6.20 -3.60
N SER A 365 2.69 5.07 -2.92
CA SER A 365 1.73 4.71 -1.87
C SER A 365 1.71 5.75 -0.74
N VAL A 366 2.88 6.20 -0.29
CA VAL A 366 2.97 7.25 0.74
C VAL A 366 2.41 8.58 0.22
N TYR A 367 2.76 8.96 -1.00
CA TYR A 367 2.26 10.17 -1.63
C TYR A 367 0.73 10.18 -1.79
N ILE A 368 0.15 9.09 -2.29
CA ILE A 368 -1.31 8.99 -2.46
C ILE A 368 -2.05 8.97 -1.12
N ILE A 369 -1.50 8.32 -0.11
CA ILE A 369 -2.07 8.38 1.25
C ILE A 369 -2.09 9.84 1.71
N GLU A 370 -1.02 10.60 1.52
CA GLU A 370 -0.95 12.03 1.89
C GLU A 370 -1.98 12.88 1.11
N GLU A 371 -2.17 12.64 -0.20
CA GLU A 371 -3.21 13.28 -0.99
C GLU A 371 -4.63 13.00 -0.46
N ILE A 372 -4.93 11.76 -0.13
CA ILE A 372 -6.22 11.37 0.45
C ILE A 372 -6.42 12.03 1.83
N LEU A 373 -5.37 12.11 2.64
CA LEU A 373 -5.41 12.78 3.94
C LEU A 373 -5.64 14.28 3.78
N ARG A 374 -5.02 14.92 2.78
CA ARG A 374 -5.27 16.33 2.48
C ARG A 374 -6.70 16.58 2.02
N ALA A 375 -7.27 15.67 1.22
CA ALA A 375 -8.68 15.76 0.84
C ALA A 375 -9.61 15.65 2.05
N ARG A 376 -9.35 14.73 2.98
CA ARG A 376 -10.11 14.59 4.23
C ARG A 376 -9.97 15.84 5.10
N TRP A 377 -8.78 16.43 5.17
CA TRP A 377 -8.55 17.68 5.87
C TRP A 377 -9.41 18.82 5.29
N LEU A 378 -9.52 18.92 3.95
CA LEU A 378 -10.40 19.88 3.28
C LEU A 378 -11.89 19.61 3.58
N GLU A 379 -12.30 18.35 3.52
CA GLU A 379 -13.67 17.92 3.82
C GLU A 379 -14.08 18.30 5.24
N ASN A 380 -13.18 18.18 6.19
CA ASN A 380 -13.38 18.46 7.62
C ASN A 380 -13.04 19.91 7.99
N GLU A 381 -13.27 20.88 7.11
CA GLU A 381 -13.04 22.30 7.39
C GLU A 381 -11.61 22.60 7.93
N LYS A 382 -10.62 21.97 7.29
CA LYS A 382 -9.19 22.11 7.62
C LYS A 382 -8.77 21.52 8.97
N THR A 383 -9.39 20.43 9.36
CA THR A 383 -8.98 19.65 10.54
C THR A 383 -8.76 18.19 10.18
N LEU A 384 -7.84 17.52 10.86
CA LEU A 384 -7.56 16.10 10.68
C LEU A 384 -7.08 15.51 12.00
N SER A 385 -7.71 14.43 12.44
CA SER A 385 -7.34 13.70 13.64
C SER A 385 -6.35 12.56 13.33
N MET A 386 -5.64 12.09 14.34
CA MET A 386 -4.75 10.94 14.21
C MET A 386 -5.53 9.65 13.89
N GLU A 387 -6.75 9.51 14.38
CA GLU A 387 -7.65 8.40 14.07
C GLU A 387 -7.99 8.36 12.59
N GLU A 388 -8.22 9.50 11.95
CA GLU A 388 -8.48 9.58 10.51
C GLU A 388 -7.22 9.29 9.68
N VAL A 389 -6.04 9.71 10.15
CA VAL A 389 -4.77 9.33 9.52
C VAL A 389 -4.60 7.82 9.54
N VAL A 390 -4.85 7.16 10.67
CA VAL A 390 -4.81 5.69 10.79
C VAL A 390 -5.86 5.06 9.87
N GLU A 391 -7.11 5.57 9.90
CA GLU A 391 -8.21 5.04 9.10
C GLU A 391 -7.90 5.03 7.61
N LEU A 392 -7.52 6.16 7.05
CA LEU A 392 -7.27 6.26 5.61
C LEU A 392 -6.03 5.48 5.19
N THR A 393 -5.00 5.41 6.04
CA THR A 393 -3.81 4.61 5.81
C THR A 393 -4.14 3.11 5.74
N TYR A 394 -4.87 2.54 6.71
CA TYR A 394 -5.17 1.11 6.67
C TYR A 394 -6.19 0.76 5.56
N ARG A 395 -7.09 1.68 5.22
CA ARG A 395 -8.04 1.46 4.12
C ARG A 395 -7.33 1.44 2.77
N TYR A 396 -6.41 2.37 2.51
CA TYR A 396 -5.56 2.32 1.32
C TYR A 396 -4.76 1.01 1.23
N SER A 397 -4.07 0.66 2.31
CA SER A 397 -3.30 -0.59 2.39
C SER A 397 -4.16 -1.83 2.10
N ARG A 398 -5.40 -1.90 2.62
CA ARG A 398 -6.31 -3.00 2.29
C ARG A 398 -6.65 -3.10 0.83
N GLU A 399 -7.00 -2.00 0.19
CA GLU A 399 -7.38 -1.99 -1.22
C GLU A 399 -6.21 -2.36 -2.13
N VAL A 400 -4.98 -1.95 -1.77
CA VAL A 400 -3.80 -2.20 -2.58
C VAL A 400 -3.16 -3.55 -2.26
N GLU A 401 -2.87 -3.84 -0.99
CA GLU A 401 -2.06 -4.99 -0.59
C GLU A 401 -2.85 -6.31 -0.49
N HIS A 402 -4.19 -6.28 -0.38
CA HIS A 402 -5.02 -7.49 -0.31
C HIS A 402 -5.60 -7.93 -1.66
N SER A 403 -5.34 -7.18 -2.73
CA SER A 403 -5.63 -7.61 -4.09
C SER A 403 -4.41 -8.32 -4.68
N ASP A 404 -4.61 -9.48 -5.28
CA ASP A 404 -3.54 -10.19 -5.99
C ASP A 404 -3.05 -9.43 -7.24
N GLN A 405 -3.80 -8.45 -7.74
CA GLN A 405 -3.53 -7.73 -8.99
C GLN A 405 -3.08 -6.29 -8.82
N ASN A 406 -3.51 -5.61 -7.74
CA ASN A 406 -3.29 -4.17 -7.60
C ASN A 406 -1.81 -3.78 -7.48
N PRO A 407 -0.94 -4.49 -6.72
CA PRO A 407 0.48 -4.17 -6.68
C PRO A 407 1.13 -4.26 -8.07
N GLU A 408 0.88 -5.33 -8.83
CA GLU A 408 1.43 -5.52 -10.17
C GLU A 408 0.93 -4.46 -11.16
N ARG A 409 -0.37 -4.09 -11.10
CA ARG A 409 -0.94 -3.01 -11.92
C ARG A 409 -0.31 -1.67 -11.63
N LEU A 410 -0.04 -1.36 -10.35
CA LEU A 410 0.66 -0.14 -9.96
C LEU A 410 2.10 -0.15 -10.46
N GLU A 411 2.82 -1.25 -10.34
CA GLU A 411 4.17 -1.37 -10.88
C GLU A 411 4.21 -1.10 -12.39
N HIS A 412 3.32 -1.73 -13.17
CA HIS A 412 3.22 -1.48 -14.61
C HIS A 412 2.85 -0.04 -14.97
N PHE A 413 2.00 0.58 -14.17
CA PHE A 413 1.66 1.99 -14.36
C PHE A 413 2.86 2.89 -14.12
N MET A 414 3.61 2.64 -13.05
CA MET A 414 4.77 3.44 -12.65
C MET A 414 5.94 3.29 -13.64
N GLU A 415 6.15 2.14 -14.24
CA GLU A 415 7.14 1.95 -15.30
C GLU A 415 6.88 2.88 -16.50
N LYS A 416 5.61 3.08 -16.85
CA LYS A 416 5.20 3.94 -17.97
C LYS A 416 5.12 5.42 -17.59
N ASN A 417 5.01 5.73 -16.31
CA ASN A 417 4.83 7.08 -15.77
C ASN A 417 5.80 7.34 -14.61
N PRO A 418 7.13 7.33 -14.87
CA PRO A 418 8.11 7.48 -13.80
C PRO A 418 8.00 8.86 -13.17
N TRP A 419 8.12 8.90 -11.84
CA TRP A 419 8.11 10.12 -11.02
C TRP A 419 9.17 11.15 -11.45
N ILE A 420 10.35 10.67 -11.79
CA ILE A 420 11.43 11.50 -12.29
C ILE A 420 11.71 11.08 -13.73
N ARG A 421 11.27 11.87 -14.69
CA ARG A 421 11.66 11.67 -16.08
C ARG A 421 13.12 12.10 -16.24
N VAL A 422 14.02 11.14 -16.38
CA VAL A 422 15.38 11.43 -16.85
C VAL A 422 15.26 11.80 -18.33
N LYS A 423 15.45 13.09 -18.66
CA LYS A 423 15.61 13.49 -20.08
C LYS A 423 16.79 12.70 -20.62
N LYS A 424 16.52 11.85 -21.64
CA LYS A 424 17.57 11.12 -22.38
C LYS A 424 18.52 12.10 -23.05
#